data_52323737bca5bbd50c3c3dc7398a7ac7
#
_entry.id   52323737bca5bbd50c3c3dc7398a7ac7
#
_cell.length_a   1.000
_cell.length_b   1.000
_cell.length_c   1.000
_cell.angle_alpha   90.00
_cell.angle_beta   90.00
_cell.angle_gamma   90.00
#
_symmetry.space_group_name_H-M   'P 1'
#
loop_
_entity.id
_entity.type
_entity.pdbx_description
1 polymer ?
#
loop_
_entity_poly.entity_id
_entity_poly.type
_entity_poly.pdbx_seq_one_letter_code
_entity_poly.pdbx_strand_id
1 'polypeptide(L)'
;MRILDVHTHPILFEENETRKECARIIEYARKFGYERMVVLGDVLRFGKAPTEAQVTIINDWTIKNLDWFPDFFIGFCFLNPVLGPAAVRREVKRCVDRGFKGIKLEICNNARDKVMGPVMELAEEYDIPVLQHTADMTVLKARKWHSDPADTALLGRRYPSAKIIMAHLTASGLRGTLEIQDVPNVYVDTSAYLPFAGRLEFALEKLGADRVLYGTDLVIRDIPAQLGRILGTKMSDEDRDKILYANAANLLGVS
;
A
#
# COMPACT_ATOMS: atom_id res chain seq x y z
N MET A 1 -13.36 16.83 7.20
CA MET A 1 -12.78 15.78 6.33
C MET A 1 -11.62 15.16 7.10
N ARG A 2 -11.62 13.86 7.26
CA ARG A 2 -10.54 13.07 7.89
C ARG A 2 -9.85 12.28 6.80
N ILE A 3 -8.54 12.14 6.85
CA ILE A 3 -7.78 11.40 5.83
C ILE A 3 -6.81 10.42 6.51
N LEU A 4 -6.87 9.16 6.08
CA LEU A 4 -5.89 8.13 6.32
C LEU A 4 -5.34 7.68 4.96
N ASP A 5 -4.08 7.97 4.69
CA ASP A 5 -3.41 7.63 3.43
C ASP A 5 -2.71 6.27 3.57
N VAL A 6 -3.14 5.29 2.78
CA VAL A 6 -2.59 3.91 2.88
C VAL A 6 -1.32 3.70 2.08
N HIS A 7 -0.88 4.69 1.28
CA HIS A 7 0.25 4.50 0.38
C HIS A 7 1.17 5.73 0.36
N THR A 8 2.14 5.75 1.28
CA THR A 8 3.13 6.83 1.31
C THR A 8 4.55 6.32 1.54
N HIS A 9 5.50 7.06 0.98
CA HIS A 9 6.95 6.88 1.15
C HIS A 9 7.53 8.20 1.66
N PRO A 10 7.29 8.60 2.90
CA PRO A 10 7.59 9.95 3.39
C PRO A 10 9.04 10.38 3.13
N ILE A 11 9.95 9.41 3.16
CA ILE A 11 11.38 9.65 2.95
C ILE A 11 11.91 8.59 2.00
N LEU A 12 11.70 8.84 0.71
CA LEU A 12 12.22 8.02 -0.37
C LEU A 12 13.53 8.63 -0.87
N PHE A 13 14.58 7.80 -1.03
CA PHE A 13 15.91 8.15 -1.52
C PHE A 13 16.74 9.09 -0.64
N GLU A 14 16.32 9.34 0.60
CA GLU A 14 17.09 10.14 1.55
C GLU A 14 18.13 9.27 2.28
N GLU A 15 19.39 9.72 2.33
CA GLU A 15 20.43 9.02 3.06
C GLU A 15 20.35 9.24 4.57
N ASN A 16 19.83 10.41 4.99
CA ASN A 16 19.74 10.84 6.38
C ASN A 16 18.33 11.29 6.72
N GLU A 17 17.46 10.33 6.99
CA GLU A 17 16.14 10.62 7.51
C GLU A 17 16.22 11.34 8.85
N THR A 18 15.58 12.50 8.95
CA THR A 18 15.53 13.26 10.19
C THR A 18 14.11 13.42 10.69
N ARG A 19 13.96 13.44 12.03
CA ARG A 19 12.66 13.76 12.65
C ARG A 19 12.09 15.10 12.17
N LYS A 20 12.96 16.05 11.81
CA LYS A 20 12.55 17.37 11.30
C LYS A 20 11.85 17.28 9.93
N GLU A 21 12.33 16.41 9.05
CA GLU A 21 11.71 16.20 7.73
C GLU A 21 10.37 15.50 7.84
N CYS A 22 10.27 14.47 8.68
CA CYS A 22 9.00 13.85 9.03
C CYS A 22 8.00 14.89 9.58
N ALA A 23 8.43 15.75 10.49
CA ALA A 23 7.57 16.79 11.05
C ALA A 23 7.06 17.78 9.97
N ARG A 24 7.90 18.13 8.99
CA ARG A 24 7.48 18.99 7.86
C ARG A 24 6.42 18.32 6.98
N ILE A 25 6.59 17.03 6.69
CA ILE A 25 5.60 16.25 5.93
C ILE A 25 4.28 16.20 6.68
N ILE A 26 4.31 15.94 7.99
CA ILE A 26 3.12 15.92 8.84
C ILE A 26 2.42 17.28 8.85
N GLU A 27 3.18 18.36 9.04
CA GLU A 27 2.64 19.73 9.01
C GLU A 27 1.97 20.03 7.67
N TYR A 28 2.62 19.65 6.56
CA TYR A 28 2.06 19.83 5.22
C TYR A 28 0.77 19.02 5.03
N ALA A 29 0.78 17.74 5.39
CA ALA A 29 -0.37 16.84 5.24
C ALA A 29 -1.57 17.28 6.10
N ARG A 30 -1.33 17.76 7.32
CA ARG A 30 -2.39 18.25 8.21
C ARG A 30 -3.17 19.44 7.64
N LYS A 31 -2.58 20.24 6.75
CA LYS A 31 -3.28 21.33 6.05
C LYS A 31 -4.43 20.81 5.16
N PHE A 32 -4.38 19.54 4.78
CA PHE A 32 -5.39 18.86 3.96
C PHE A 32 -6.33 17.96 4.78
N GLY A 33 -6.18 17.91 6.10
CA GLY A 33 -7.03 17.09 6.97
C GLY A 33 -6.52 15.67 7.21
N TYR A 34 -5.22 15.41 6.96
CA TYR A 34 -4.62 14.13 7.28
C TYR A 34 -4.53 13.92 8.78
N GLU A 35 -5.03 12.78 9.22
CA GLU A 35 -4.88 12.31 10.59
C GLU A 35 -3.78 11.27 10.71
N ARG A 36 -3.66 10.39 9.70
CA ARG A 36 -2.66 9.31 9.69
C ARG A 36 -2.12 9.02 8.30
N MET A 37 -0.93 8.43 8.24
CA MET A 37 -0.29 7.94 7.03
C MET A 37 0.33 6.57 7.26
N VAL A 38 0.17 5.68 6.28
CA VAL A 38 0.93 4.42 6.23
C VAL A 38 2.30 4.67 5.63
N VAL A 39 3.35 4.27 6.36
CA VAL A 39 4.74 4.32 5.91
C VAL A 39 5.12 2.98 5.29
N LEU A 40 5.47 2.99 4.02
CA LEU A 40 5.87 1.80 3.25
C LEU A 40 7.39 1.61 3.16
N GLY A 41 8.15 2.54 3.73
CA GLY A 41 9.62 2.56 3.69
C GLY A 41 10.20 2.97 2.33
N ASP A 42 11.53 3.00 2.24
CA ASP A 42 12.27 3.22 0.98
C ASP A 42 12.48 1.89 0.25
N VAL A 43 11.42 1.37 -0.32
CA VAL A 43 11.35 0.04 -0.94
C VAL A 43 12.22 -0.12 -2.19
N LEU A 44 12.70 0.99 -2.78
CA LEU A 44 13.53 1.00 -3.98
C LEU A 44 15.03 1.12 -3.67
N ARG A 45 15.41 1.42 -2.43
CA ARG A 45 16.78 1.73 -2.02
C ARG A 45 17.81 0.70 -2.46
N PHE A 46 17.48 -0.59 -2.34
CA PHE A 46 18.38 -1.69 -2.66
C PHE A 46 17.95 -2.48 -3.91
N GLY A 47 17.06 -1.90 -4.73
CA GLY A 47 16.60 -2.49 -5.98
C GLY A 47 15.73 -3.73 -5.79
N LYS A 48 15.80 -4.65 -6.78
CA LYS A 48 14.85 -5.77 -6.91
C LYS A 48 15.18 -6.99 -6.04
N ALA A 49 16.39 -7.08 -5.49
CA ALA A 49 16.84 -8.25 -4.76
C ALA A 49 17.58 -7.89 -3.46
N PRO A 50 16.92 -7.12 -2.55
CA PRO A 50 17.52 -6.77 -1.27
C PRO A 50 17.82 -8.03 -0.46
N THR A 51 18.98 -8.05 0.20
CA THR A 51 19.34 -9.08 1.18
C THR A 51 18.50 -8.95 2.44
N GLU A 52 18.54 -9.97 3.32
CA GLU A 52 17.83 -9.93 4.61
C GLU A 52 18.25 -8.69 5.44
N ALA A 53 19.55 -8.41 5.53
CA ALA A 53 20.05 -7.21 6.23
C ALA A 53 19.54 -5.90 5.62
N GLN A 54 19.41 -5.82 4.31
CA GLN A 54 18.88 -4.65 3.61
C GLN A 54 17.38 -4.48 3.83
N VAL A 55 16.61 -5.56 3.88
CA VAL A 55 15.19 -5.53 4.27
C VAL A 55 15.05 -5.01 5.69
N THR A 56 15.87 -5.52 6.62
CA THR A 56 15.90 -5.04 8.01
C THR A 56 16.19 -3.54 8.09
N ILE A 57 17.17 -3.02 7.34
CA ILE A 57 17.47 -1.58 7.29
C ILE A 57 16.24 -0.75 6.87
N ILE A 58 15.51 -1.17 5.82
CA ILE A 58 14.31 -0.45 5.37
C ILE A 58 13.25 -0.42 6.48
N ASN A 59 13.00 -1.55 7.14
CA ASN A 59 12.02 -1.63 8.22
C ASN A 59 12.46 -0.89 9.49
N ASP A 60 13.76 -0.85 9.81
CA ASP A 60 14.30 -0.06 10.94
C ASP A 60 14.05 1.45 10.73
N TRP A 61 14.09 1.92 9.49
CA TRP A 61 13.75 3.31 9.17
C TRP A 61 12.25 3.57 9.40
N THR A 62 11.39 2.63 9.00
CA THR A 62 9.96 2.71 9.31
C THR A 62 9.72 2.70 10.83
N ILE A 63 10.45 1.87 11.60
CA ILE A 63 10.37 1.86 13.07
C ILE A 63 10.69 3.24 13.64
N LYS A 64 11.75 3.91 13.16
CA LYS A 64 12.09 5.27 13.61
C LYS A 64 10.95 6.28 13.39
N ASN A 65 10.26 6.18 12.25
CA ASN A 65 9.09 7.05 11.97
C ASN A 65 7.99 6.81 13.01
N LEU A 66 7.70 5.55 13.35
CA LEU A 66 6.70 5.20 14.35
C LEU A 66 7.13 5.69 15.75
N ASP A 67 8.40 5.52 16.12
CA ASP A 67 8.93 6.00 17.41
C ASP A 67 8.88 7.52 17.54
N TRP A 68 9.06 8.26 16.44
CA TRP A 68 9.00 9.73 16.44
C TRP A 68 7.59 10.30 16.46
N PHE A 69 6.64 9.64 15.77
CA PHE A 69 5.28 10.12 15.57
C PHE A 69 4.26 8.96 15.59
N PRO A 70 4.10 8.27 16.74
CA PRO A 70 3.27 7.06 16.86
C PRO A 70 1.78 7.32 16.57
N ASP A 71 1.31 8.55 16.85
CA ASP A 71 -0.09 8.92 16.63
C ASP A 71 -0.40 9.28 15.17
N PHE A 72 0.62 9.43 14.32
CA PHE A 72 0.44 9.85 12.93
C PHE A 72 0.84 8.76 11.93
N PHE A 73 1.95 8.07 12.14
CA PHE A 73 2.44 7.05 11.23
C PHE A 73 1.94 5.64 11.60
N ILE A 74 1.68 4.84 10.57
CA ILE A 74 1.36 3.42 10.64
C ILE A 74 2.38 2.67 9.79
N GLY A 75 3.09 1.70 10.36
CA GLY A 75 4.13 0.96 9.63
C GLY A 75 3.57 -0.22 8.83
N PHE A 76 4.03 -0.39 7.59
CA PHE A 76 3.92 -1.62 6.83
C PHE A 76 5.31 -2.24 6.67
N CYS A 77 5.39 -3.55 6.95
CA CYS A 77 6.62 -4.33 6.85
C CYS A 77 6.99 -4.57 5.38
N PHE A 78 8.07 -3.97 4.92
CA PHE A 78 8.62 -4.31 3.59
C PHE A 78 9.25 -5.69 3.61
N LEU A 79 9.00 -6.48 2.58
CA LEU A 79 9.55 -7.84 2.45
C LEU A 79 10.13 -8.11 1.06
N ASN A 80 11.13 -9.01 1.05
CA ASN A 80 11.57 -9.73 -0.14
C ASN A 80 11.23 -11.22 0.04
N PRO A 81 10.10 -11.71 -0.52
CA PRO A 81 9.65 -13.09 -0.37
C PRO A 81 10.65 -14.15 -0.86
N VAL A 82 11.53 -13.76 -1.80
CA VAL A 82 12.55 -14.66 -2.38
C VAL A 82 13.61 -15.10 -1.36
N LEU A 83 13.74 -14.40 -0.23
CA LEU A 83 14.65 -14.78 0.88
C LEU A 83 14.22 -16.07 1.61
N GLY A 84 13.00 -16.54 1.35
CA GLY A 84 12.47 -17.79 1.87
C GLY A 84 11.70 -17.67 3.18
N PRO A 85 10.96 -18.73 3.57
CA PRO A 85 9.97 -18.70 4.65
C PRO A 85 10.53 -18.26 6.01
N ALA A 86 11.73 -18.73 6.36
CA ALA A 86 12.33 -18.43 7.66
C ALA A 86 12.71 -16.96 7.82
N ALA A 87 13.28 -16.32 6.78
CA ALA A 87 13.62 -14.91 6.76
C ALA A 87 12.34 -14.05 6.80
N VAL A 88 11.36 -14.39 5.98
CA VAL A 88 10.05 -13.71 5.93
C VAL A 88 9.37 -13.75 7.32
N ARG A 89 9.28 -14.92 7.95
CA ARG A 89 8.67 -15.07 9.29
C ARG A 89 9.39 -14.25 10.37
N ARG A 90 10.73 -14.28 10.39
CA ARG A 90 11.51 -13.49 11.36
C ARG A 90 11.20 -12.01 11.24
N GLU A 91 11.22 -11.50 10.01
CA GLU A 91 11.04 -10.07 9.78
C GLU A 91 9.59 -9.62 10.03
N VAL A 92 8.59 -10.38 9.57
CA VAL A 92 7.16 -10.08 9.86
C VAL A 92 6.93 -10.05 11.38
N LYS A 93 7.38 -11.10 12.09
CA LYS A 93 7.22 -11.13 13.55
C LYS A 93 7.88 -9.92 14.21
N ARG A 94 9.11 -9.58 13.83
CA ARG A 94 9.84 -8.42 14.36
C ARG A 94 9.06 -7.12 14.13
N CYS A 95 8.51 -6.93 12.95
CA CYS A 95 7.73 -5.74 12.61
C CYS A 95 6.40 -5.69 13.37
N VAL A 96 5.68 -6.81 13.45
CA VAL A 96 4.41 -6.90 14.21
C VAL A 96 4.62 -6.62 15.69
N ASP A 97 5.69 -7.17 16.30
CA ASP A 97 6.08 -6.90 17.69
C ASP A 97 6.38 -5.40 17.93
N ARG A 98 6.68 -4.64 16.87
CA ARG A 98 6.90 -3.18 16.87
C ARG A 98 5.66 -2.38 16.45
N GLY A 99 4.50 -3.01 16.35
CA GLY A 99 3.21 -2.36 16.08
C GLY A 99 2.89 -2.11 14.61
N PHE A 100 3.59 -2.75 13.68
CA PHE A 100 3.25 -2.67 12.26
C PHE A 100 1.86 -3.27 12.00
N LYS A 101 1.13 -2.69 11.04
CA LYS A 101 -0.27 -3.00 10.74
C LYS A 101 -0.49 -3.56 9.34
N GLY A 102 0.56 -3.91 8.63
CA GLY A 102 0.47 -4.47 7.29
C GLY A 102 1.82 -4.86 6.71
N ILE A 103 1.77 -5.41 5.51
CA ILE A 103 2.93 -5.85 4.73
C ILE A 103 2.97 -5.08 3.42
N LYS A 104 4.15 -4.58 3.02
CA LYS A 104 4.40 -4.01 1.69
C LYS A 104 5.21 -4.96 0.85
N LEU A 105 4.70 -5.26 -0.33
CA LEU A 105 5.42 -5.98 -1.39
C LEU A 105 5.65 -5.05 -2.58
N GLU A 106 6.87 -5.08 -3.08
CA GLU A 106 7.33 -4.23 -4.18
C GLU A 106 7.74 -5.11 -5.37
N ILE A 107 8.82 -4.78 -6.03
CA ILE A 107 9.29 -5.39 -7.28
C ILE A 107 10.32 -6.52 -7.05
N CYS A 108 10.23 -7.26 -5.95
CA CYS A 108 11.15 -8.38 -5.67
C CYS A 108 10.75 -9.67 -6.39
N ASN A 109 9.45 -9.85 -6.62
CA ASN A 109 8.86 -11.00 -7.31
C ASN A 109 7.45 -10.66 -7.83
N ASN A 110 6.91 -11.55 -8.66
CA ASN A 110 5.53 -11.42 -9.12
C ASN A 110 4.55 -12.02 -8.07
N ALA A 111 3.37 -11.42 -7.91
CA ALA A 111 2.33 -11.86 -6.98
C ALA A 111 1.82 -13.29 -7.24
N ARG A 112 1.97 -13.82 -8.47
CA ARG A 112 1.60 -15.20 -8.81
C ARG A 112 2.57 -16.25 -8.31
N ASP A 113 3.79 -15.85 -7.90
CA ASP A 113 4.87 -16.78 -7.56
C ASP A 113 4.54 -17.55 -6.27
N LYS A 114 5.03 -18.80 -6.20
CA LYS A 114 4.82 -19.65 -5.02
C LYS A 114 5.50 -19.12 -3.76
N VAL A 115 6.53 -18.28 -3.91
CA VAL A 115 7.22 -17.64 -2.77
C VAL A 115 6.33 -16.71 -1.97
N MET A 116 5.13 -16.36 -2.50
CA MET A 116 4.12 -15.58 -1.80
C MET A 116 3.43 -16.35 -0.65
N GLY A 117 3.42 -17.70 -0.69
CA GLY A 117 2.74 -18.52 0.31
C GLY A 117 3.03 -18.13 1.75
N PRO A 118 4.30 -18.15 2.19
CA PRO A 118 4.66 -17.77 3.57
C PRO A 118 4.26 -16.34 3.96
N VAL A 119 4.23 -15.40 3.01
CA VAL A 119 3.79 -14.03 3.27
C VAL A 119 2.28 -14.01 3.54
N MET A 120 1.50 -14.70 2.71
CA MET A 120 0.04 -14.72 2.83
C MET A 120 -0.42 -15.46 4.09
N GLU A 121 0.23 -16.59 4.43
CA GLU A 121 -0.02 -17.32 5.68
C GLU A 121 0.21 -16.44 6.91
N LEU A 122 1.28 -15.63 6.91
CA LEU A 122 1.56 -14.70 8.00
C LEU A 122 0.58 -13.52 8.03
N ALA A 123 0.16 -13.02 6.87
CA ALA A 123 -0.85 -11.97 6.79
C ALA A 123 -2.18 -12.44 7.40
N GLU A 124 -2.58 -13.69 7.14
CA GLU A 124 -3.75 -14.33 7.76
C GLU A 124 -3.54 -14.60 9.26
N GLU A 125 -2.36 -15.11 9.67
CA GLU A 125 -2.01 -15.39 11.08
C GLU A 125 -2.10 -14.13 11.96
N TYR A 126 -1.64 -12.98 11.46
CA TYR A 126 -1.65 -11.71 12.18
C TYR A 126 -2.85 -10.81 11.87
N ASP A 127 -3.75 -11.23 10.99
CA ASP A 127 -4.91 -10.46 10.48
C ASP A 127 -4.54 -9.07 9.93
N ILE A 128 -3.43 -8.97 9.21
CA ILE A 128 -2.91 -7.71 8.63
C ILE A 128 -2.99 -7.72 7.11
N PRO A 129 -3.28 -6.58 6.45
CA PRO A 129 -3.34 -6.52 4.99
C PRO A 129 -1.96 -6.57 4.33
N VAL A 130 -1.97 -7.04 3.07
CA VAL A 130 -0.82 -7.02 2.17
C VAL A 130 -1.04 -5.99 1.08
N LEU A 131 -0.24 -4.92 1.05
CA LEU A 131 -0.22 -3.96 -0.05
C LEU A 131 0.77 -4.44 -1.11
N GLN A 132 0.21 -4.90 -2.23
CA GLN A 132 0.95 -5.44 -3.38
C GLN A 132 1.16 -4.37 -4.44
N HIS A 133 2.41 -4.03 -4.75
CA HIS A 133 2.73 -3.18 -5.90
C HIS A 133 2.19 -3.80 -7.19
N THR A 134 1.39 -3.04 -7.93
CA THR A 134 0.70 -3.53 -9.12
C THR A 134 0.65 -2.44 -10.18
N ALA A 135 0.93 -2.79 -11.41
CA ALA A 135 0.78 -1.88 -12.54
C ALA A 135 0.42 -2.67 -13.81
N ASP A 136 -0.26 -2.03 -14.75
CA ASP A 136 -0.59 -2.66 -16.04
C ASP A 136 0.70 -2.99 -16.81
N MET A 137 1.00 -4.27 -16.93
CA MET A 137 2.25 -4.78 -17.50
C MET A 137 2.08 -5.29 -18.91
N THR A 138 2.40 -4.45 -19.88
CA THR A 138 2.45 -4.83 -21.30
C THR A 138 3.78 -5.49 -21.68
N VAL A 139 4.86 -5.24 -20.95
CA VAL A 139 6.18 -5.80 -21.20
C VAL A 139 6.36 -7.12 -20.44
N LEU A 140 6.21 -8.24 -21.12
CA LEU A 140 6.23 -9.58 -20.51
C LEU A 140 7.52 -9.89 -19.71
N LYS A 141 8.68 -9.41 -20.15
CA LYS A 141 9.95 -9.60 -19.41
C LYS A 141 9.96 -8.91 -18.05
N ALA A 142 9.21 -7.81 -17.90
CA ALA A 142 9.10 -7.09 -16.63
C ALA A 142 8.25 -7.86 -15.61
N ARG A 143 7.32 -8.72 -16.05
CA ARG A 143 6.45 -9.51 -15.17
C ARG A 143 7.17 -10.48 -14.25
N LYS A 144 8.45 -10.73 -14.47
CA LYS A 144 9.27 -11.47 -13.48
C LYS A 144 9.31 -10.76 -12.12
N TRP A 145 9.31 -9.42 -12.14
CA TRP A 145 9.51 -8.58 -10.97
C TRP A 145 8.27 -7.74 -10.62
N HIS A 146 7.47 -7.43 -11.62
CA HIS A 146 6.29 -6.58 -11.46
C HIS A 146 5.03 -7.40 -11.59
N SER A 147 4.07 -7.13 -10.72
CA SER A 147 2.76 -7.76 -10.75
C SER A 147 1.81 -6.98 -11.63
N ASP A 148 1.16 -7.68 -12.51
CA ASP A 148 0.02 -7.21 -13.28
C ASP A 148 -1.27 -7.34 -12.44
N PRO A 149 -2.33 -6.57 -12.68
CA PRO A 149 -3.60 -6.72 -11.96
C PRO A 149 -4.14 -8.15 -11.91
N ALA A 150 -4.02 -8.91 -13.03
CA ALA A 150 -4.42 -10.32 -13.05
C ALA A 150 -3.60 -11.20 -12.08
N ASP A 151 -2.32 -10.84 -11.84
CA ASP A 151 -1.47 -11.55 -10.88
C ASP A 151 -1.93 -11.30 -9.45
N THR A 152 -2.29 -10.05 -9.13
CA THR A 152 -2.83 -9.67 -7.81
C THR A 152 -4.21 -10.27 -7.58
N ALA A 153 -5.07 -10.29 -8.60
CA ALA A 153 -6.37 -10.97 -8.54
C ALA A 153 -6.21 -12.48 -8.29
N LEU A 154 -5.25 -13.12 -8.97
CA LEU A 154 -4.93 -14.54 -8.74
C LEU A 154 -4.45 -14.79 -7.30
N LEU A 155 -3.65 -13.89 -6.73
CA LEU A 155 -3.23 -13.97 -5.34
C LEU A 155 -4.44 -13.93 -4.40
N GLY A 156 -5.39 -13.00 -4.62
CA GLY A 156 -6.61 -12.89 -3.85
C GLY A 156 -7.49 -14.16 -3.91
N ARG A 157 -7.62 -14.76 -5.10
CA ARG A 157 -8.36 -16.03 -5.28
C ARG A 157 -7.70 -17.22 -4.58
N ARG A 158 -6.36 -17.24 -4.50
CA ARG A 158 -5.61 -18.30 -3.79
C ARG A 158 -5.69 -18.20 -2.28
N TYR A 159 -5.81 -16.98 -1.76
CA TYR A 159 -5.84 -16.68 -0.33
C TYR A 159 -7.08 -15.85 0.02
N PRO A 160 -8.29 -16.47 -0.01
CA PRO A 160 -9.55 -15.73 0.11
C PRO A 160 -9.80 -15.12 1.50
N SER A 161 -9.09 -15.58 2.53
CA SER A 161 -9.15 -15.01 3.89
C SER A 161 -8.21 -13.84 4.10
N ALA A 162 -7.18 -13.69 3.23
CA ALA A 162 -6.24 -12.60 3.33
C ALA A 162 -6.82 -11.29 2.79
N LYS A 163 -6.46 -10.18 3.42
CA LYS A 163 -6.81 -8.82 2.98
C LYS A 163 -5.70 -8.31 2.08
N ILE A 164 -6.01 -8.00 0.82
CA ILE A 164 -5.01 -7.55 -0.16
C ILE A 164 -5.39 -6.16 -0.66
N ILE A 165 -4.43 -5.25 -0.69
CA ILE A 165 -4.56 -3.93 -1.32
C ILE A 165 -3.77 -3.98 -2.63
N MET A 166 -4.48 -3.93 -3.75
CA MET A 166 -3.88 -3.72 -5.06
C MET A 166 -3.47 -2.25 -5.18
N ALA A 167 -2.17 -1.99 -5.25
CA ALA A 167 -1.68 -0.63 -5.42
C ALA A 167 -2.06 -0.06 -6.78
N HIS A 168 -2.24 1.29 -6.81
CA HIS A 168 -2.23 2.07 -8.05
C HIS A 168 -3.44 1.90 -8.97
N LEU A 169 -4.62 2.30 -8.53
CA LEU A 169 -5.84 2.34 -9.38
C LEU A 169 -5.55 2.95 -10.75
N THR A 170 -4.78 4.05 -10.80
CA THR A 170 -4.54 4.74 -12.07
C THR A 170 -3.48 4.07 -12.94
N ALA A 171 -2.54 3.33 -12.39
CA ALA A 171 -1.57 2.54 -13.15
C ALA A 171 -2.11 1.15 -13.54
N SER A 172 -3.07 0.62 -12.78
CA SER A 172 -3.75 -0.65 -13.07
C SER A 172 -4.85 -0.50 -14.14
N GLY A 173 -5.31 0.72 -14.36
CA GLY A 173 -6.29 1.05 -15.40
C GLY A 173 -7.70 0.51 -15.14
N LEU A 174 -8.58 0.64 -16.13
CA LEU A 174 -9.92 0.05 -16.09
C LEU A 174 -9.84 -1.47 -16.00
N ARG A 175 -8.87 -2.07 -16.68
CA ARG A 175 -8.63 -3.52 -16.65
C ARG A 175 -8.33 -4.01 -15.22
N GLY A 176 -7.53 -3.29 -14.45
CA GLY A 176 -7.24 -3.66 -13.07
C GLY A 176 -8.49 -3.75 -12.21
N THR A 177 -9.41 -2.81 -12.37
CA THR A 177 -10.71 -2.83 -11.69
C THR A 177 -11.52 -4.08 -12.07
N LEU A 178 -11.58 -4.44 -13.36
CA LEU A 178 -12.29 -5.63 -13.83
C LEU A 178 -11.67 -6.93 -13.35
N GLU A 179 -10.34 -7.02 -13.28
CA GLU A 179 -9.63 -8.22 -12.81
C GLU A 179 -9.94 -8.57 -11.34
N ILE A 180 -10.23 -7.56 -10.50
CA ILE A 180 -10.53 -7.77 -9.09
C ILE A 180 -12.03 -7.69 -8.77
N GLN A 181 -12.90 -7.47 -9.75
CA GLN A 181 -14.33 -7.26 -9.54
C GLN A 181 -14.98 -8.41 -8.75
N ASP A 182 -14.65 -9.64 -9.10
CA ASP A 182 -15.14 -10.88 -8.48
C ASP A 182 -14.23 -11.44 -7.36
N VAL A 183 -13.29 -10.62 -6.87
CA VAL A 183 -12.33 -11.02 -5.81
C VAL A 183 -12.52 -10.11 -4.58
N PRO A 184 -13.50 -10.42 -3.71
CA PRO A 184 -14.00 -9.49 -2.69
C PRO A 184 -12.98 -9.12 -1.60
N ASN A 185 -11.95 -9.92 -1.40
CA ASN A 185 -10.87 -9.67 -0.46
C ASN A 185 -9.72 -8.81 -1.02
N VAL A 186 -9.85 -8.32 -2.28
CA VAL A 186 -8.91 -7.39 -2.89
C VAL A 186 -9.52 -5.99 -2.94
N TYR A 187 -8.89 -5.07 -2.23
CA TYR A 187 -9.12 -3.62 -2.24
C TYR A 187 -8.22 -2.97 -3.29
N VAL A 188 -8.48 -1.70 -3.63
CA VAL A 188 -7.58 -0.91 -4.49
C VAL A 188 -7.30 0.44 -3.87
N ASP A 189 -6.05 0.92 -3.89
CA ASP A 189 -5.74 2.29 -3.51
C ASP A 189 -5.73 3.24 -4.71
N THR A 190 -6.02 4.51 -4.45
CA THR A 190 -6.15 5.54 -5.48
C THR A 190 -4.82 6.11 -5.98
N SER A 191 -3.69 5.62 -5.51
CA SER A 191 -2.35 6.15 -5.83
C SER A 191 -1.97 6.03 -7.31
N ALA A 192 -0.77 6.42 -7.65
CA ALA A 192 -0.10 6.47 -8.96
C ALA A 192 -0.33 7.75 -9.78
N TYR A 193 0.30 7.79 -10.97
CA TYR A 193 0.72 9.04 -11.62
C TYR A 193 -0.22 9.62 -12.67
N LEU A 194 -1.24 8.90 -13.11
CA LEU A 194 -2.08 9.35 -14.22
C LEU A 194 -3.46 9.80 -13.73
N PRO A 195 -3.75 11.10 -13.77
CA PRO A 195 -5.06 11.63 -13.38
C PRO A 195 -6.07 11.51 -14.54
N PHE A 196 -6.43 10.28 -14.90
CA PHE A 196 -7.47 10.07 -15.90
C PHE A 196 -8.86 10.25 -15.29
N ALA A 197 -9.68 11.07 -15.92
CA ALA A 197 -11.09 11.20 -15.59
C ALA A 197 -11.83 9.86 -15.80
N GLY A 198 -12.84 9.62 -14.98
CA GLY A 198 -13.70 8.45 -15.09
C GLY A 198 -13.15 7.16 -14.45
N ARG A 199 -11.89 7.10 -14.06
CA ARG A 199 -11.32 5.88 -13.47
C ARG A 199 -11.83 5.58 -12.07
N LEU A 200 -11.95 6.59 -11.24
CA LEU A 200 -12.49 6.42 -9.90
C LEU A 200 -13.99 6.11 -9.97
N GLU A 201 -14.73 6.83 -10.80
CA GLU A 201 -16.15 6.57 -11.04
C GLU A 201 -16.40 5.14 -11.51
N PHE A 202 -15.57 4.64 -12.42
CA PHE A 202 -15.64 3.26 -12.90
C PHE A 202 -15.32 2.24 -11.77
N ALA A 203 -14.31 2.52 -10.95
CA ALA A 203 -14.00 1.68 -9.81
C ALA A 203 -15.15 1.64 -8.80
N LEU A 204 -15.79 2.78 -8.52
CA LEU A 204 -16.97 2.85 -7.65
C LEU A 204 -18.16 2.08 -8.22
N GLU A 205 -18.39 2.16 -9.54
CA GLU A 205 -19.45 1.38 -10.20
C GLU A 205 -19.24 -0.14 -10.07
N LYS A 206 -17.98 -0.61 -10.24
CA LYS A 206 -17.66 -2.04 -10.31
C LYS A 206 -17.37 -2.69 -8.96
N LEU A 207 -16.76 -1.94 -8.02
CA LEU A 207 -16.29 -2.45 -6.74
C LEU A 207 -17.13 -1.97 -5.55
N GLY A 208 -17.84 -0.84 -5.72
CA GLY A 208 -18.40 -0.09 -4.59
C GLY A 208 -17.32 0.71 -3.84
N ALA A 209 -17.76 1.68 -3.06
CA ALA A 209 -16.86 2.54 -2.28
C ALA A 209 -16.11 1.77 -1.18
N ASP A 210 -16.70 0.70 -0.64
CA ASP A 210 -16.13 -0.09 0.48
C ASP A 210 -14.81 -0.78 0.13
N ARG A 211 -14.49 -0.95 -1.16
CA ARG A 211 -13.25 -1.59 -1.61
C ARG A 211 -12.22 -0.61 -2.19
N VAL A 212 -12.46 0.69 -2.08
CA VAL A 212 -11.54 1.74 -2.53
C VAL A 212 -10.93 2.43 -1.32
N LEU A 213 -9.60 2.56 -1.33
CA LEU A 213 -8.82 3.19 -0.26
C LEU A 213 -8.09 4.41 -0.81
N TYR A 214 -7.97 5.47 -0.01
CA TYR A 214 -7.18 6.62 -0.40
C TYR A 214 -5.68 6.35 -0.23
N GLY A 215 -4.92 6.53 -1.31
CA GLY A 215 -3.47 6.46 -1.35
C GLY A 215 -2.91 7.52 -2.29
N THR A 216 -1.79 8.15 -1.92
CA THR A 216 -1.17 9.20 -2.72
C THR A 216 0.07 8.76 -3.48
N ASP A 217 0.87 7.86 -2.91
CA ASP A 217 2.25 7.61 -3.35
C ASP A 217 3.18 8.80 -3.05
N LEU A 218 2.89 9.55 -1.97
CA LEU A 218 3.73 10.65 -1.45
C LEU A 218 5.08 10.05 -1.00
N VAL A 219 6.22 10.62 -1.30
CA VAL A 219 6.57 11.91 -1.90
C VAL A 219 6.71 11.85 -3.42
N ILE A 220 6.52 10.69 -4.03
CA ILE A 220 6.60 10.54 -5.50
C ILE A 220 5.49 11.36 -6.16
N ARG A 221 4.35 11.50 -5.47
CA ARG A 221 3.17 12.24 -5.95
C ARG A 221 2.75 13.29 -4.93
N ASP A 222 2.05 14.30 -5.41
CA ASP A 222 1.63 15.44 -4.62
C ASP A 222 0.22 15.27 -4.04
N ILE A 223 0.02 15.66 -2.78
CA ILE A 223 -1.27 15.58 -2.07
C ILE A 223 -2.38 16.30 -2.82
N PRO A 224 -2.25 17.59 -3.22
CA PRO A 224 -3.32 18.31 -3.92
C PRO A 224 -3.83 17.60 -5.17
N ALA A 225 -2.93 17.06 -5.98
CA ALA A 225 -3.31 16.37 -7.21
C ALA A 225 -4.09 15.06 -6.91
N GLN A 226 -3.64 14.29 -5.94
CA GLN A 226 -4.29 13.03 -5.55
C GLN A 226 -5.63 13.28 -4.86
N LEU A 227 -5.69 14.21 -3.91
CA LEU A 227 -6.91 14.57 -3.21
C LEU A 227 -7.93 15.23 -4.14
N GLY A 228 -7.47 16.07 -5.08
CA GLY A 228 -8.33 16.72 -6.07
C GLY A 228 -9.15 15.72 -6.91
N ARG A 229 -8.61 14.55 -7.20
CA ARG A 229 -9.34 13.48 -7.91
C ARG A 229 -10.52 12.95 -7.07
N ILE A 230 -10.33 12.77 -5.77
CA ILE A 230 -11.39 12.31 -4.88
C ILE A 230 -12.48 13.37 -4.75
N LEU A 231 -12.06 14.63 -4.54
CA LEU A 231 -12.99 15.76 -4.36
C LEU A 231 -13.74 16.12 -5.64
N GLY A 232 -13.12 15.91 -6.80
CA GLY A 232 -13.73 16.16 -8.11
C GLY A 232 -14.65 15.05 -8.60
N THR A 233 -14.59 13.84 -8.02
CA THR A 233 -15.45 12.72 -8.40
C THR A 233 -16.84 12.85 -7.78
N LYS A 234 -17.87 12.63 -8.59
CA LYS A 234 -19.26 12.64 -8.13
C LYS A 234 -19.56 11.38 -7.31
N MET A 235 -19.77 11.55 -6.03
CA MET A 235 -20.14 10.49 -5.09
C MET A 235 -20.87 11.09 -3.87
N SER A 236 -21.48 10.25 -3.04
CA SER A 236 -22.05 10.68 -1.76
C SER A 236 -20.96 11.12 -0.78
N ASP A 237 -21.31 11.92 0.22
CA ASP A 237 -20.36 12.28 1.29
C ASP A 237 -20.00 11.07 2.15
N GLU A 238 -20.90 10.10 2.30
CA GLU A 238 -20.65 8.82 2.96
C GLU A 238 -19.58 8.01 2.21
N ASP A 239 -19.71 7.84 0.88
CA ASP A 239 -18.72 7.13 0.08
C ASP A 239 -17.36 7.82 0.09
N ARG A 240 -17.36 9.16 0.09
CA ARG A 240 -16.13 9.94 0.20
C ARG A 240 -15.42 9.73 1.54
N ASP A 241 -16.16 9.70 2.64
CA ASP A 241 -15.60 9.42 3.97
C ASP A 241 -15.05 7.99 4.07
N LYS A 242 -15.78 7.02 3.51
CA LYS A 242 -15.30 5.63 3.39
C LYS A 242 -13.93 5.56 2.70
N ILE A 243 -13.81 6.18 1.53
CA ILE A 243 -12.58 6.15 0.72
C ILE A 243 -11.43 6.86 1.43
N LEU A 244 -11.70 8.06 1.97
CA LEU A 244 -10.67 8.89 2.57
C LEU A 244 -10.19 8.38 3.93
N TYR A 245 -11.04 7.65 4.68
CA TYR A 245 -10.72 7.28 6.04
C TYR A 245 -11.29 5.93 6.48
N ALA A 246 -12.60 5.73 6.47
CA ALA A 246 -13.24 4.68 7.23
C ALA A 246 -12.81 3.27 6.78
N ASN A 247 -12.69 3.03 5.48
CA ASN A 247 -12.25 1.74 4.95
C ASN A 247 -10.86 1.37 5.42
N ALA A 248 -9.91 2.31 5.34
CA ALA A 248 -8.54 2.10 5.79
C ALA A 248 -8.48 1.91 7.31
N ALA A 249 -9.21 2.71 8.08
CA ALA A 249 -9.27 2.59 9.54
C ALA A 249 -9.78 1.22 9.96
N ASN A 250 -10.87 0.74 9.35
CA ASN A 250 -11.43 -0.59 9.60
C ASN A 250 -10.45 -1.71 9.20
N LEU A 251 -9.84 -1.59 8.01
CA LEU A 251 -8.92 -2.61 7.49
C LEU A 251 -7.67 -2.77 8.37
N LEU A 252 -7.19 -1.66 8.95
CA LEU A 252 -5.97 -1.61 9.78
C LEU A 252 -6.24 -1.76 11.29
N GLY A 253 -7.52 -1.81 11.70
CA GLY A 253 -7.89 -1.84 13.11
C GLY A 253 -7.39 -0.61 13.89
N VAL A 254 -7.54 0.59 13.30
CA VAL A 254 -7.20 1.87 13.93
C VAL A 254 -8.42 2.78 14.01
N SER A 255 -8.45 3.62 15.04
CA SER A 255 -9.54 4.58 15.30
C SER A 255 -9.11 6.00 15.01
#